data_a401f5f77832b4cf20154c4608095f38
#
_entry.id   a401f5f77832b4cf20154c4608095f38
#
_cell.length_a   1.000
_cell.length_b   1.000
_cell.length_c   1.000
_cell.angle_alpha   90.00
_cell.angle_beta   90.00
_cell.angle_gamma   90.00
#
_symmetry.space_group_name_H-M   'P 1'
#
loop_
_entity.id
_entity.type
_entity.pdbx_description
1 polymer ?
#
loop_
_entity_poly.entity_id
_entity_poly.type
_entity_poly.pdbx_seq_one_letter_code
_entity_poly.pdbx_strand_id
1 'polypeptide(L)'
;RQVVAKTTSTITISGAAVQTTTDYIVVISGSYNEEMLGLNAIISTSALGGVDPATAGYEEWSPAGYVAGLTNTSGAFDAAGAPPSLSLFQKPFNAIEDNGGKVDFMVGSTGVQTAAANYLTSFKRIPVQSNPITLPGGFEGIDWNGVPLGRDKDCPAGTLYFVEKSGLKICEVIPPGWQDLGGSIIHWDGQRGYQAVWIWDMQLCAFARNRLARMINIAEA
;
A
#
# COMPACT_ATOMS: atom_id res chain seq x y z
N ARG A 1 -1.74 13.61 24.09
CA ARG A 1 -0.68 14.65 24.11
C ARG A 1 -0.55 15.26 22.73
N GLN A 2 -0.30 16.55 22.68
CA GLN A 2 -0.23 17.28 21.41
C GLN A 2 1.23 17.46 21.00
N VAL A 3 1.51 17.33 19.70
CA VAL A 3 2.82 17.66 19.13
C VAL A 3 2.98 19.16 19.11
N VAL A 4 4.03 19.68 19.76
CA VAL A 4 4.30 21.11 19.90
C VAL A 4 5.35 21.57 18.90
N ALA A 5 6.32 20.72 18.61
CA ALA A 5 7.37 21.01 17.65
C ALA A 5 7.89 19.71 16.99
N LYS A 6 8.42 19.85 15.79
CA LYS A 6 9.02 18.77 15.00
C LYS A 6 10.31 19.24 14.35
N THR A 7 11.36 18.42 14.47
CA THR A 7 12.59 18.55 13.68
C THR A 7 12.77 17.33 12.79
N THR A 8 13.85 17.24 12.04
CA THR A 8 14.17 16.05 11.21
C THR A 8 14.34 14.77 12.03
N SER A 9 14.69 14.87 13.31
CA SER A 9 15.01 13.71 14.16
C SER A 9 14.25 13.67 15.49
N THR A 10 13.51 14.72 15.83
CA THR A 10 12.82 14.80 17.12
C THR A 10 11.40 15.32 16.99
N ILE A 11 10.51 14.78 17.82
CA ILE A 11 9.13 15.25 17.98
C ILE A 11 8.98 15.71 19.44
N THR A 12 8.61 16.96 19.64
CA THR A 12 8.33 17.51 20.96
C THR A 12 6.84 17.44 21.23
N ILE A 13 6.47 16.82 22.34
CA ILE A 13 5.08 16.69 22.79
C ILE A 13 4.83 17.52 24.05
N SER A 14 3.61 18.00 24.19
CA SER A 14 3.18 18.72 25.41
C SER A 14 3.07 17.77 26.59
N GLY A 15 3.49 18.23 27.78
CA GLY A 15 3.38 17.49 29.05
C GLY A 15 4.73 16.95 29.57
N ALA A 16 4.67 16.17 30.65
CA ALA A 16 5.87 15.57 31.24
C ALA A 16 6.60 14.64 30.26
N ALA A 17 7.92 14.64 30.33
CA ALA A 17 8.73 13.74 29.51
C ALA A 17 8.33 12.27 29.74
N VAL A 18 8.24 11.52 28.69
CA VAL A 18 7.97 10.08 28.72
C VAL A 18 9.14 9.39 28.06
N GLN A 19 9.69 8.41 28.75
CA GLN A 19 10.69 7.54 28.14
C GLN A 19 10.00 6.70 27.06
N THR A 20 10.43 6.86 25.81
CA THR A 20 9.94 6.07 24.68
C THR A 20 10.83 4.85 24.48
N THR A 21 10.21 3.72 24.19
CA THR A 21 10.87 2.49 23.73
C THR A 21 10.55 2.27 22.25
N THR A 22 11.10 1.23 21.66
CA THR A 22 10.80 0.85 20.26
C THR A 22 9.34 0.46 20.03
N ASP A 23 8.61 0.19 21.11
CA ASP A 23 7.19 -0.22 21.05
C ASP A 23 6.21 0.97 20.99
N TYR A 24 6.70 2.20 21.09
CA TYR A 24 5.86 3.38 20.99
C TYR A 24 5.71 3.78 19.52
N ILE A 25 4.47 3.95 19.09
CA ILE A 25 4.09 4.49 17.79
C ILE A 25 3.46 5.86 17.94
N VAL A 26 3.69 6.72 16.97
CA VAL A 26 3.07 8.06 16.90
C VAL A 26 1.99 8.03 15.84
N VAL A 27 0.75 8.22 16.28
CA VAL A 27 -0.43 8.23 15.39
C VAL A 27 -1.23 9.52 15.61
N ILE A 28 -2.08 9.85 14.66
CA ILE A 28 -3.07 10.91 14.83
C ILE A 28 -4.03 10.50 15.94
N SER A 29 -4.45 11.47 16.75
CA SER A 29 -5.39 11.19 17.85
C SER A 29 -6.68 10.57 17.30
N GLY A 30 -7.03 9.39 17.83
CA GLY A 30 -8.23 8.65 17.40
C GLY A 30 -8.03 7.72 16.22
N SER A 31 -6.82 7.64 15.62
CA SER A 31 -6.60 6.77 14.44
C SER A 31 -5.94 5.43 14.78
N TYR A 32 -5.57 5.18 16.03
CA TYR A 32 -4.91 3.93 16.41
C TYR A 32 -5.84 2.73 16.23
N ASN A 33 -5.47 1.83 15.33
CA ASN A 33 -6.27 0.66 14.90
C ASN A 33 -7.63 0.97 14.25
N GLU A 34 -7.90 2.25 13.95
CA GLU A 34 -9.14 2.67 13.28
C GLU A 34 -8.91 2.99 11.79
N GLU A 35 -7.69 2.88 11.32
CA GLU A 35 -7.34 3.14 9.93
C GLU A 35 -7.54 1.89 9.06
N MET A 36 -7.94 2.11 7.81
CA MET A 36 -8.05 1.06 6.80
C MET A 36 -6.68 0.40 6.56
N LEU A 37 -6.65 -0.92 6.43
CA LEU A 37 -5.45 -1.67 6.09
C LEU A 37 -4.92 -1.24 4.71
N GLY A 38 -3.64 -0.90 4.65
CA GLY A 38 -2.95 -0.58 3.39
C GLY A 38 -2.42 -1.83 2.67
N LEU A 39 -1.97 -1.65 1.43
CA LEU A 39 -1.38 -2.73 0.61
C LEU A 39 -0.22 -3.44 1.32
N ASN A 40 0.57 -2.71 2.10
CA ASN A 40 1.71 -3.29 2.83
C ASN A 40 1.28 -4.32 3.88
N ALA A 41 0.16 -4.10 4.55
CA ALA A 41 -0.39 -5.04 5.52
C ALA A 41 -1.05 -6.25 4.83
N ILE A 42 -1.77 -6.00 3.73
CA ILE A 42 -2.44 -7.04 2.96
C ILE A 42 -1.44 -7.96 2.26
N ILE A 43 -0.41 -7.38 1.63
CA ILE A 43 0.63 -8.14 0.90
C ILE A 43 1.80 -8.44 1.85
N SER A 44 1.51 -9.21 2.87
CA SER A 44 2.46 -9.67 3.89
C SER A 44 2.15 -11.12 4.27
N THR A 45 3.00 -11.75 5.04
CA THR A 45 2.78 -13.10 5.59
C THR A 45 2.04 -13.09 6.93
N SER A 46 1.66 -11.92 7.41
CA SER A 46 0.90 -11.81 8.65
C SER A 46 -0.51 -12.38 8.49
N ALA A 47 -1.08 -12.87 9.59
CA ALA A 47 -2.47 -13.28 9.62
C ALA A 47 -3.40 -12.13 9.16
N LEU A 48 -4.36 -12.44 8.34
CA LEU A 48 -5.34 -11.49 7.83
C LEU A 48 -6.74 -12.12 7.88
N GLY A 49 -7.70 -11.40 8.47
CA GLY A 49 -9.06 -11.92 8.60
C GLY A 49 -9.16 -13.18 9.46
N GLY A 50 -8.25 -13.38 10.42
CA GLY A 50 -8.20 -14.57 11.27
C GLY A 50 -7.54 -15.80 10.62
N VAL A 51 -7.08 -15.69 9.37
CA VAL A 51 -6.37 -16.76 8.65
C VAL A 51 -4.88 -16.47 8.63
N ASP A 52 -4.11 -17.38 9.22
CA ASP A 52 -2.64 -17.31 9.25
C ASP A 52 -2.07 -18.26 8.17
N PRO A 53 -1.34 -17.72 7.16
CA PRO A 53 -0.74 -18.54 6.11
C PRO A 53 0.38 -19.48 6.62
N ALA A 54 0.89 -19.26 7.81
CA ALA A 54 1.84 -20.19 8.44
C ALA A 54 1.18 -21.47 8.98
N THR A 55 -0.15 -21.49 9.08
CA THR A 55 -0.89 -22.66 9.52
C THR A 55 -1.06 -23.64 8.36
N ALA A 56 -0.77 -24.93 8.62
CA ALA A 56 -0.91 -25.98 7.60
C ALA A 56 -2.33 -26.01 6.98
N GLY A 57 -2.38 -26.00 5.65
CA GLY A 57 -3.62 -25.96 4.88
C GLY A 57 -4.09 -24.57 4.49
N TYR A 58 -3.40 -23.50 4.93
CA TYR A 58 -3.70 -22.11 4.56
C TYR A 58 -2.52 -21.43 3.83
N GLU A 59 -1.55 -22.19 3.35
CA GLU A 59 -0.35 -21.68 2.69
C GLU A 59 -0.69 -20.82 1.45
N GLU A 60 -1.74 -21.18 0.74
CA GLU A 60 -2.22 -20.42 -0.43
C GLU A 60 -2.81 -19.04 -0.09
N TRP A 61 -3.06 -18.78 1.20
CA TRP A 61 -3.45 -17.46 1.69
C TRP A 61 -2.25 -16.49 1.80
N SER A 62 -1.10 -16.88 1.26
CA SER A 62 0.12 -16.05 1.19
C SER A 62 0.16 -15.19 -0.08
N PRO A 63 0.86 -14.04 -0.06
CA PRO A 63 1.18 -13.31 -1.28
C PRO A 63 1.99 -14.14 -2.26
N ALA A 64 1.93 -13.80 -3.56
CA ALA A 64 2.59 -14.56 -4.62
C ALA A 64 4.11 -14.73 -4.46
N GLY A 65 4.77 -13.84 -3.74
CA GLY A 65 6.21 -13.94 -3.45
C GLY A 65 6.58 -14.87 -2.30
N TYR A 66 5.61 -15.47 -1.63
CA TYR A 66 5.86 -16.40 -0.53
C TYR A 66 5.96 -17.82 -1.08
N VAL A 67 7.15 -18.40 -0.97
CA VAL A 67 7.37 -19.82 -1.20
C VAL A 67 7.84 -20.42 0.12
N ALA A 68 7.09 -21.37 0.67
CA ALA A 68 7.45 -22.06 1.89
C ALA A 68 8.85 -22.68 1.74
N GLY A 69 9.76 -22.29 2.63
CA GLY A 69 11.15 -22.80 2.62
C GLY A 69 12.16 -22.00 1.78
N LEU A 70 11.75 -20.98 1.03
CA LEU A 70 12.65 -19.98 0.47
C LEU A 70 12.75 -18.77 1.38
N THR A 71 13.94 -18.17 1.45
CA THR A 71 14.42 -17.24 2.48
C THR A 71 13.66 -15.93 2.66
N ASN A 72 12.48 -15.76 2.07
CA ASN A 72 11.72 -14.53 2.21
C ASN A 72 10.49 -14.70 3.10
N THR A 73 10.71 -14.59 4.40
CA THR A 73 9.66 -14.68 5.42
C THR A 73 8.65 -13.53 5.40
N SER A 74 8.89 -12.48 4.60
CA SER A 74 8.00 -11.30 4.53
C SER A 74 6.96 -11.37 3.41
N GLY A 75 6.96 -12.43 2.58
CA GLY A 75 6.08 -12.53 1.41
C GLY A 75 6.36 -11.50 0.32
N ALA A 76 7.57 -10.93 0.31
CA ALA A 76 8.00 -9.95 -0.69
C ALA A 76 9.16 -10.51 -1.53
N PHE A 77 9.22 -10.12 -2.81
CA PHE A 77 10.40 -10.29 -3.62
C PHE A 77 11.46 -9.29 -3.18
N ASP A 78 12.65 -9.73 -2.86
CA ASP A 78 13.77 -8.85 -2.48
C ASP A 78 14.64 -8.57 -3.71
N ALA A 79 14.74 -7.30 -4.08
CA ALA A 79 15.62 -6.85 -5.16
C ALA A 79 17.08 -6.73 -4.71
N ALA A 80 17.37 -6.81 -3.39
CA ALA A 80 18.70 -6.73 -2.80
C ALA A 80 19.50 -5.49 -3.24
N GLY A 81 18.82 -4.36 -3.42
CA GLY A 81 19.45 -3.12 -3.91
C GLY A 81 19.73 -3.10 -5.41
N ALA A 82 19.21 -4.05 -6.17
CA ALA A 82 19.38 -4.03 -7.63
C ALA A 82 18.49 -2.97 -8.29
N PRO A 83 18.97 -2.32 -9.37
CA PRO A 83 18.15 -1.42 -10.16
C PRO A 83 17.04 -2.19 -10.90
N PRO A 84 15.97 -1.50 -11.31
CA PRO A 84 14.93 -2.09 -12.13
C PRO A 84 15.50 -2.77 -13.37
N SER A 85 15.03 -3.98 -13.63
CA SER A 85 15.40 -4.74 -14.83
C SER A 85 14.22 -5.60 -15.28
N LEU A 86 14.21 -5.99 -16.54
CA LEU A 86 13.15 -6.82 -17.08
C LEU A 86 13.05 -8.15 -16.32
N SER A 87 14.18 -8.81 -16.07
CA SER A 87 14.21 -10.08 -15.34
C SER A 87 13.76 -9.95 -13.89
N LEU A 88 14.07 -8.83 -13.25
CA LEU A 88 13.67 -8.58 -11.86
C LEU A 88 12.16 -8.41 -11.75
N PHE A 89 11.57 -7.57 -12.59
CA PHE A 89 10.13 -7.30 -12.55
C PHE A 89 9.31 -8.47 -13.11
N GLN A 90 9.89 -9.31 -13.97
CA GLN A 90 9.18 -10.49 -14.48
C GLN A 90 8.90 -11.54 -13.40
N LYS A 91 9.71 -11.62 -12.33
CA LYS A 91 9.49 -12.60 -11.25
C LYS A 91 8.12 -12.49 -10.59
N PRO A 92 7.66 -11.32 -10.11
CA PRO A 92 6.32 -11.17 -9.57
C PRO A 92 5.21 -11.45 -10.59
N PHE A 93 5.41 -11.06 -11.86
CA PHE A 93 4.44 -11.36 -12.91
C PHE A 93 4.23 -12.87 -13.05
N ASN A 94 5.33 -13.62 -13.21
CA ASN A 94 5.26 -15.08 -13.35
C ASN A 94 4.63 -15.73 -12.11
N ALA A 95 4.99 -15.30 -10.91
CA ALA A 95 4.43 -15.87 -9.69
C ALA A 95 2.91 -15.60 -9.54
N ILE A 96 2.43 -14.46 -10.00
CA ILE A 96 1.00 -14.15 -10.01
C ILE A 96 0.29 -14.99 -11.08
N GLU A 97 0.88 -15.13 -12.27
CA GLU A 97 0.34 -15.95 -13.35
C GLU A 97 0.31 -17.43 -12.98
N ASP A 98 1.34 -17.95 -12.33
CA ASP A 98 1.40 -19.33 -11.83
C ASP A 98 0.28 -19.62 -10.81
N ASN A 99 -0.16 -18.61 -10.06
CA ASN A 99 -1.31 -18.69 -9.16
C ASN A 99 -2.66 -18.42 -9.87
N GLY A 100 -2.67 -18.36 -11.20
CA GLY A 100 -3.89 -18.15 -12.01
C GLY A 100 -4.41 -16.71 -11.95
N GLY A 101 -3.56 -15.75 -11.54
CA GLY A 101 -3.86 -14.32 -11.52
C GLY A 101 -3.33 -13.58 -12.74
N LYS A 102 -3.59 -12.27 -12.77
CA LYS A 102 -3.07 -11.34 -13.77
C LYS A 102 -2.76 -10.01 -13.13
N VAL A 103 -1.60 -9.44 -13.41
CA VAL A 103 -1.28 -8.08 -12.96
C VAL A 103 -2.05 -7.06 -13.79
N ASP A 104 -2.89 -6.27 -13.15
CA ASP A 104 -3.69 -5.22 -13.80
C ASP A 104 -3.05 -3.84 -13.66
N PHE A 105 -2.36 -3.59 -12.55
CA PHE A 105 -1.62 -2.35 -12.33
C PHE A 105 -0.49 -2.54 -11.31
N MET A 106 0.46 -1.63 -11.36
CA MET A 106 1.57 -1.55 -10.43
C MET A 106 1.58 -0.19 -9.75
N VAL A 107 1.94 -0.16 -8.47
CA VAL A 107 2.10 1.08 -7.69
C VAL A 107 3.43 1.02 -6.95
N GLY A 108 4.24 2.04 -7.12
CA GLY A 108 5.55 2.11 -6.47
C GLY A 108 5.91 3.48 -5.94
N SER A 109 7.04 3.55 -5.24
CA SER A 109 7.63 4.83 -4.83
C SER A 109 8.03 5.67 -6.04
N THR A 110 8.12 6.98 -5.84
CA THR A 110 8.55 7.91 -6.89
C THR A 110 9.94 7.58 -7.43
N GLY A 111 10.86 7.14 -6.54
CA GLY A 111 12.21 6.74 -6.94
C GLY A 111 12.22 5.50 -7.83
N VAL A 112 11.43 4.48 -7.48
CA VAL A 112 11.30 3.27 -8.29
C VAL A 112 10.70 3.58 -9.67
N GLN A 113 9.67 4.44 -9.73
CA GLN A 113 9.11 4.85 -11.03
C GLN A 113 10.15 5.57 -11.89
N THR A 114 10.93 6.49 -11.31
CA THR A 114 11.99 7.21 -12.01
C THR A 114 13.07 6.26 -12.50
N ALA A 115 13.52 5.33 -11.67
CA ALA A 115 14.50 4.31 -12.03
C ALA A 115 14.00 3.40 -13.16
N ALA A 116 12.71 2.99 -13.12
CA ALA A 116 12.09 2.22 -14.19
C ALA A 116 12.01 3.02 -15.51
N ALA A 117 11.68 4.31 -15.43
CA ALA A 117 11.69 5.20 -16.60
C ALA A 117 13.08 5.31 -17.23
N ASN A 118 14.12 5.50 -16.41
CA ASN A 118 15.50 5.57 -16.85
C ASN A 118 15.95 4.25 -17.52
N TYR A 119 15.57 3.11 -16.92
CA TYR A 119 15.85 1.80 -17.50
C TYR A 119 15.19 1.65 -18.88
N LEU A 120 13.90 1.96 -19.00
CA LEU A 120 13.18 1.88 -20.28
C LEU A 120 13.74 2.86 -21.32
N THR A 121 14.15 4.05 -20.90
CA THR A 121 14.73 5.05 -21.78
C THR A 121 16.04 4.57 -22.40
N SER A 122 16.83 3.78 -21.70
CA SER A 122 18.07 3.20 -22.20
C SER A 122 17.87 2.26 -23.38
N PHE A 123 16.67 1.67 -23.53
CA PHE A 123 16.32 0.79 -24.66
C PHE A 123 15.54 1.49 -25.77
N LYS A 124 15.00 2.68 -25.50
CA LYS A 124 14.29 3.44 -26.54
C LYS A 124 15.26 4.06 -27.54
N ARG A 125 15.46 3.40 -28.67
CA ARG A 125 15.72 4.11 -29.92
C ARG A 125 14.39 4.73 -30.37
N ILE A 126 14.33 6.03 -30.26
CA ILE A 126 13.13 6.84 -30.43
C ILE A 126 12.38 6.52 -31.75
N PRO A 127 11.04 6.34 -31.71
CA PRO A 127 10.20 7.34 -32.32
C PRO A 127 9.28 7.98 -31.26
N VAL A 128 9.29 9.31 -31.30
CA VAL A 128 8.47 10.17 -30.45
C VAL A 128 7.00 10.03 -30.87
N GLN A 129 6.28 9.11 -30.27
CA GLN A 129 4.83 9.14 -30.13
C GLN A 129 4.47 8.24 -28.95
N SER A 130 4.63 8.74 -27.74
CA SER A 130 3.98 8.13 -26.59
C SER A 130 2.91 9.08 -26.12
N ASN A 131 1.65 8.76 -26.40
CA ASN A 131 0.58 9.33 -25.62
C ASN A 131 0.84 8.97 -24.16
N PRO A 132 0.80 9.92 -23.24
CA PRO A 132 0.89 9.61 -21.83
C PRO A 132 -0.25 8.63 -21.49
N ILE A 133 0.09 7.49 -20.88
CA ILE A 133 -0.91 6.55 -20.43
C ILE A 133 -1.59 7.19 -19.22
N THR A 134 -2.82 7.61 -19.41
CA THR A 134 -3.65 8.15 -18.32
C THR A 134 -4.34 6.97 -17.64
N LEU A 135 -3.99 6.74 -16.39
CA LEU A 135 -4.67 5.77 -15.53
C LEU A 135 -6.08 6.24 -15.16
N PRO A 136 -7.04 5.34 -14.93
CA PRO A 136 -8.32 5.69 -14.34
C PRO A 136 -8.11 6.49 -13.04
N GLY A 137 -8.60 7.73 -13.01
CA GLY A 137 -8.33 8.66 -11.90
C GLY A 137 -7.37 9.79 -12.24
N GLY A 138 -6.87 9.88 -13.49
CA GLY A 138 -6.04 11.00 -13.95
C GLY A 138 -4.56 10.92 -13.58
N PHE A 139 -4.09 9.74 -13.14
CA PHE A 139 -2.68 9.54 -12.84
C PHE A 139 -1.86 9.29 -14.11
N GLU A 140 -0.68 9.90 -14.20
CA GLU A 140 0.29 9.59 -15.24
C GLU A 140 1.11 8.36 -14.83
N GLY A 141 1.17 7.36 -15.69
CA GLY A 141 1.89 6.12 -15.47
C GLY A 141 2.88 5.82 -16.60
N ILE A 142 3.79 4.92 -16.31
CA ILE A 142 4.67 4.31 -17.31
C ILE A 142 4.09 2.93 -17.63
N ASP A 143 4.12 2.54 -18.88
CA ASP A 143 3.74 1.19 -19.28
C ASP A 143 4.94 0.23 -19.10
N TRP A 144 4.74 -0.84 -18.33
CA TRP A 144 5.67 -1.93 -18.19
C TRP A 144 4.99 -3.25 -18.51
N ASN A 145 5.41 -3.89 -19.60
CA ASN A 145 4.81 -5.14 -20.09
C ASN A 145 3.30 -5.05 -20.35
N GLY A 146 2.81 -3.89 -20.82
CA GLY A 146 1.38 -3.63 -21.02
C GLY A 146 0.60 -3.33 -19.74
N VAL A 147 1.27 -3.19 -18.61
CA VAL A 147 0.67 -2.87 -17.31
C VAL A 147 1.12 -1.48 -16.84
N PRO A 148 0.19 -0.61 -16.47
CA PRO A 148 0.53 0.73 -16.00
C PRO A 148 1.24 0.69 -14.65
N LEU A 149 2.36 1.42 -14.56
CA LEU A 149 3.12 1.67 -13.34
C LEU A 149 2.85 3.10 -12.86
N GLY A 150 2.03 3.22 -11.84
CA GLY A 150 1.76 4.47 -11.15
C GLY A 150 2.76 4.73 -10.01
N ARG A 151 2.77 5.96 -9.55
CA ARG A 151 3.53 6.37 -8.37
C ARG A 151 2.60 6.78 -7.24
N ASP A 152 3.04 6.48 -6.02
CA ASP A 152 2.41 6.99 -4.81
C ASP A 152 3.49 7.57 -3.89
N LYS A 153 3.24 8.79 -3.39
CA LYS A 153 4.16 9.49 -2.49
C LYS A 153 4.28 8.81 -1.11
N ASP A 154 3.23 8.11 -0.72
CA ASP A 154 3.13 7.43 0.58
C ASP A 154 3.64 5.98 0.50
N CYS A 155 4.00 5.51 -0.70
CA CYS A 155 4.63 4.22 -0.89
C CYS A 155 6.04 4.22 -0.28
N PRO A 156 6.40 3.20 0.53
CA PRO A 156 7.75 3.09 1.08
C PRO A 156 8.82 3.10 -0.02
N ALA A 157 9.94 3.77 0.26
CA ALA A 157 11.07 3.84 -0.66
C ALA A 157 11.53 2.43 -1.09
N GLY A 158 11.94 2.28 -2.35
CA GLY A 158 12.38 1.01 -2.91
C GLY A 158 11.32 -0.08 -2.99
N THR A 159 10.03 0.28 -2.87
CA THR A 159 8.93 -0.68 -2.86
C THR A 159 8.06 -0.55 -4.11
N LEU A 160 7.64 -1.70 -4.64
CA LEU A 160 6.72 -1.82 -5.77
C LEU A 160 5.67 -2.89 -5.49
N TYR A 161 4.41 -2.55 -5.64
CA TYR A 161 3.27 -3.47 -5.52
C TYR A 161 2.76 -3.87 -6.89
N PHE A 162 2.46 -5.15 -7.04
CA PHE A 162 1.83 -5.75 -8.22
C PHE A 162 0.44 -6.22 -7.81
N VAL A 163 -0.57 -5.71 -8.46
CA VAL A 163 -1.94 -5.85 -8.00
C VAL A 163 -2.83 -6.38 -9.12
N GLU A 164 -3.56 -7.45 -8.80
CA GLU A 164 -4.74 -7.88 -9.54
C GLU A 164 -5.96 -7.17 -8.97
N LYS A 165 -6.67 -6.43 -9.80
CA LYS A 165 -7.82 -5.62 -9.38
C LYS A 165 -8.95 -6.47 -8.81
N SER A 166 -9.15 -7.69 -9.33
CA SER A 166 -10.20 -8.60 -8.84
C SER A 166 -9.88 -9.17 -7.45
N GLY A 167 -8.59 -9.22 -7.08
CA GLY A 167 -8.13 -9.73 -5.78
C GLY A 167 -8.38 -8.79 -4.59
N LEU A 168 -8.74 -7.53 -4.85
CA LEU A 168 -8.98 -6.50 -3.85
C LEU A 168 -10.37 -5.90 -4.00
N LYS A 169 -11.02 -5.62 -2.88
CA LYS A 169 -12.29 -4.87 -2.82
C LYS A 169 -12.32 -3.98 -1.59
N ILE A 170 -12.98 -2.85 -1.71
CA ILE A 170 -13.37 -2.04 -0.57
C ILE A 170 -14.70 -2.59 -0.05
N CYS A 171 -14.70 -3.02 1.21
CA CYS A 171 -15.88 -3.46 1.92
C CYS A 171 -16.37 -2.29 2.79
N GLU A 172 -17.56 -1.81 2.53
CA GLU A 172 -18.17 -0.70 3.26
C GLU A 172 -19.25 -1.24 4.18
N VAL A 173 -19.21 -0.87 5.46
CA VAL A 173 -20.24 -1.14 6.44
C VAL A 173 -21.20 0.04 6.51
N ILE A 174 -20.65 1.25 6.55
CA ILE A 174 -21.42 2.50 6.53
C ILE A 174 -20.90 3.32 5.36
N PRO A 175 -21.75 3.65 4.38
CA PRO A 175 -21.37 4.51 3.27
C PRO A 175 -21.03 5.93 3.77
N PRO A 176 -20.20 6.69 3.01
CA PRO A 176 -19.82 8.03 3.40
C PRO A 176 -21.04 8.95 3.54
N GLY A 177 -21.20 9.56 4.70
CA GLY A 177 -22.33 10.41 4.96
C GLY A 177 -22.28 11.12 6.32
N TRP A 178 -23.18 12.06 6.52
CA TRP A 178 -23.38 12.67 7.81
C TRP A 178 -24.11 11.71 8.73
N GLN A 179 -23.59 11.54 9.94
CA GLN A 179 -24.26 10.72 10.95
C GLN A 179 -25.58 11.38 11.37
N ASP A 180 -26.68 10.65 11.16
CA ASP A 180 -28.01 11.07 11.58
C ASP A 180 -28.34 10.45 12.95
N LEU A 181 -28.17 11.25 13.98
CA LEU A 181 -28.58 10.92 15.35
C LEU A 181 -29.79 11.75 15.76
N GLY A 182 -30.86 11.74 14.94
CA GLY A 182 -32.03 12.59 15.13
C GLY A 182 -31.94 13.95 14.44
N GLY A 183 -31.13 14.03 13.39
CA GLY A 183 -30.81 15.21 12.56
C GLY A 183 -29.33 15.28 12.29
N SER A 184 -28.95 15.69 11.10
CA SER A 184 -27.53 15.74 10.63
C SER A 184 -26.63 16.63 11.50
N ILE A 185 -27.17 17.44 12.37
CA ILE A 185 -26.47 18.39 13.21
C ILE A 185 -26.89 18.18 14.67
N ILE A 186 -25.92 17.90 15.51
CA ILE A 186 -26.14 17.69 16.95
C ILE A 186 -25.81 18.96 17.69
N HIS A 187 -26.70 19.41 18.57
CA HIS A 187 -26.41 20.49 19.49
C HIS A 187 -25.40 20.02 20.54
N TRP A 188 -24.29 20.73 20.69
CA TRP A 188 -23.30 20.38 21.71
C TRP A 188 -23.84 20.75 23.11
N ASP A 189 -23.99 19.73 23.94
CA ASP A 189 -24.50 19.91 25.29
C ASP A 189 -23.53 20.79 26.13
N GLY A 190 -24.07 21.84 26.72
CA GLY A 190 -23.30 22.78 27.55
C GLY A 190 -22.51 23.87 26.80
N GLN A 191 -22.58 23.93 25.47
CA GLN A 191 -21.93 25.02 24.70
C GLN A 191 -22.87 25.56 23.61
N ARG A 192 -22.66 26.87 23.28
CA ARG A 192 -23.34 27.46 22.13
C ARG A 192 -22.63 27.01 20.86
N GLY A 193 -23.00 25.83 20.34
CA GLY A 193 -22.41 25.28 19.13
C GLY A 193 -23.18 24.10 18.57
N TYR A 194 -22.91 23.80 17.33
CA TYR A 194 -23.43 22.63 16.65
C TYR A 194 -22.28 21.75 16.21
N GLN A 195 -22.45 20.45 16.27
CA GLN A 195 -21.48 19.46 15.81
C GLN A 195 -22.13 18.60 14.74
N ALA A 196 -21.45 18.43 13.62
CA ALA A 196 -21.80 17.46 12.61
C ALA A 196 -20.68 16.43 12.52
N VAL A 197 -21.04 15.16 12.47
CA VAL A 197 -20.08 14.06 12.38
C VAL A 197 -20.22 13.41 11.01
N TRP A 198 -19.12 13.42 10.24
CA TRP A 198 -19.02 12.68 9.01
C TRP A 198 -18.45 11.31 9.31
N ILE A 199 -19.15 10.27 8.88
CA ILE A 199 -18.71 8.88 9.06
C ILE A 199 -18.56 8.19 7.72
N TRP A 200 -17.57 7.35 7.63
CA TRP A 200 -17.35 6.41 6.55
C TRP A 200 -16.62 5.21 7.13
N ASP A 201 -17.31 4.08 7.24
CA ASP A 201 -16.76 2.87 7.82
C ASP A 201 -16.49 1.88 6.69
N MET A 202 -15.21 1.73 6.35
CA MET A 202 -14.75 0.90 5.26
C MET A 202 -13.46 0.16 5.60
N GLN A 203 -13.24 -0.95 4.92
CA GLN A 203 -11.99 -1.71 5.01
C GLN A 203 -11.58 -2.21 3.63
N LEU A 204 -10.26 -2.19 3.35
CA LEU A 204 -9.73 -2.86 2.17
C LEU A 204 -9.64 -4.36 2.46
N CYS A 205 -10.32 -5.15 1.65
CA CYS A 205 -10.41 -6.59 1.78
C CYS A 205 -9.66 -7.27 0.64
N ALA A 206 -8.85 -8.28 0.95
CA ALA A 206 -8.25 -9.16 -0.02
C ALA A 206 -9.10 -10.42 -0.19
N PHE A 207 -9.39 -10.79 -1.41
CA PHE A 207 -10.09 -12.02 -1.78
C PHE A 207 -9.15 -13.09 -2.33
N ALA A 208 -8.02 -12.68 -2.90
CA ALA A 208 -7.00 -13.57 -3.44
C ALA A 208 -5.61 -12.98 -3.18
N ARG A 209 -5.06 -13.24 -1.98
CA ARG A 209 -3.73 -12.72 -1.61
C ARG A 209 -2.62 -13.31 -2.46
N ASN A 210 -2.75 -14.56 -2.90
CA ASN A 210 -1.78 -15.25 -3.77
C ASN A 210 -1.67 -14.65 -5.18
N ARG A 211 -2.57 -13.73 -5.54
CA ARG A 211 -2.54 -12.97 -6.80
C ARG A 211 -2.03 -11.54 -6.63
N LEU A 212 -1.49 -11.24 -5.46
CA LEU A 212 -0.89 -9.97 -5.12
C LEU A 212 0.58 -10.19 -4.80
N ALA A 213 1.45 -9.29 -5.24
CA ALA A 213 2.87 -9.38 -4.94
C ALA A 213 3.44 -8.02 -4.52
N ARG A 214 4.52 -8.07 -3.76
CA ARG A 214 5.30 -6.90 -3.36
C ARG A 214 6.78 -7.17 -3.62
N MET A 215 7.46 -6.19 -4.17
CA MET A 215 8.92 -6.17 -4.28
C MET A 215 9.47 -5.07 -3.40
N ILE A 216 10.58 -5.34 -2.72
CA ILE A 216 11.23 -4.42 -1.79
C ILE A 216 12.71 -4.26 -2.14
N ASN A 217 13.37 -3.28 -1.55
CA ASN A 217 14.80 -3.01 -1.70
C ASN A 217 15.23 -2.79 -3.17
N ILE A 218 14.37 -2.18 -3.97
CA ILE A 218 14.72 -1.76 -5.33
C ILE A 218 15.59 -0.51 -5.23
N ALA A 219 16.72 -0.46 -5.95
CA ALA A 219 17.52 0.76 -6.03
C ALA A 219 16.72 1.88 -6.70
N GLU A 220 16.63 3.00 -6.02
CA GLU A 220 16.01 4.22 -6.56
C GLU A 220 17.06 5.06 -7.29
N ALA A 221 16.63 5.77 -8.34
CA ALA A 221 17.48 6.68 -9.10
C ALA A 221 17.68 8.01 -8.38
#